data_7259ca7ea470182afe3d0ad32a124170
#
_entry.id   7259ca7ea470182afe3d0ad32a124170
#
_cell.length_a   1.000
_cell.length_b   1.000
_cell.length_c   1.000
_cell.angle_alpha   90.00
_cell.angle_beta   90.00
_cell.angle_gamma   90.00
#
_symmetry.space_group_name_H-M   'P 1'
#
loop_
_entity.id
_entity.type
_entity.pdbx_description
1 polymer ?
#
loop_
_entity_poly.entity_id
_entity_poly.type
_entity_poly.pdbx_seq_one_letter_code
_entity_poly.pdbx_strand_id
1 'polypeptide(L)'
;MSANTTTVNRFYELFGRQHDLDAVEDCFAPGAIVHFHDMPAMPYMAYKQVGAMYLGAFPDMGVVIEDQFEAGDKVVTRAVWSGTHTGPLMNIPPTGKPILNNELCVDRMAGGKIAERWQISDSLSLMQQLGVIPAPEGM
;
A
#
# COMPACT_ATOMS: atom_id res chain seq x y z
N MET A 1 0.15 11.74 -19.58
CA MET A 1 0.25 11.48 -18.14
C MET A 1 1.24 12.46 -17.55
N SER A 2 0.90 13.10 -16.45
CA SER A 2 1.77 14.09 -15.79
C SER A 2 2.96 13.40 -15.12
N ALA A 3 3.98 14.19 -14.77
CA ALA A 3 5.13 13.70 -14.00
C ALA A 3 4.68 13.16 -12.64
N ASN A 4 3.71 13.80 -12.00
CA ASN A 4 3.19 13.36 -10.69
C ASN A 4 2.52 12.00 -10.79
N THR A 5 1.61 11.83 -11.75
CA THR A 5 0.93 10.55 -11.95
C THR A 5 1.90 9.44 -12.34
N THR A 6 2.90 9.77 -13.18
CA THR A 6 3.94 8.81 -13.57
C THR A 6 4.72 8.31 -12.35
N THR A 7 5.09 9.21 -11.42
CA THR A 7 5.81 8.82 -10.20
C THR A 7 4.96 7.91 -9.32
N VAL A 8 3.68 8.23 -9.12
CA VAL A 8 2.78 7.41 -8.30
C VAL A 8 2.59 6.02 -8.94
N ASN A 9 2.42 5.96 -10.26
CA ASN A 9 2.30 4.68 -10.96
C ASN A 9 3.59 3.87 -10.85
N ARG A 10 4.75 4.52 -10.89
CA ARG A 10 6.03 3.87 -10.69
C ARG A 10 6.14 3.26 -9.28
N PHE A 11 5.63 3.95 -8.27
CA PHE A 11 5.55 3.40 -6.91
C PHE A 11 4.77 2.09 -6.89
N TYR A 12 3.57 2.06 -7.48
CA TYR A 12 2.75 0.84 -7.52
C TYR A 12 3.43 -0.28 -8.31
N GLU A 13 4.10 0.04 -9.40
CA GLU A 13 4.84 -0.94 -10.20
C GLU A 13 6.01 -1.54 -9.42
N LEU A 14 6.84 -0.69 -8.84
CA LEU A 14 8.04 -1.13 -8.12
C LEU A 14 7.71 -1.90 -6.85
N PHE A 15 6.76 -1.39 -6.06
CA PHE A 15 6.38 -2.04 -4.81
C PHE A 15 5.42 -3.21 -5.05
N GLY A 16 4.33 -2.96 -5.80
CA GLY A 16 3.22 -3.89 -5.89
C GLY A 16 3.42 -5.04 -6.87
N ARG A 17 4.35 -4.91 -7.80
CA ARG A 17 4.59 -5.95 -8.81
C ARG A 17 6.01 -6.46 -8.82
N GLN A 18 7.01 -5.56 -8.80
CA GLN A 18 8.41 -5.94 -8.80
C GLN A 18 8.95 -6.25 -7.41
N HIS A 19 8.27 -5.79 -6.36
CA HIS A 19 8.67 -5.98 -4.95
C HIS A 19 10.08 -5.41 -4.66
N ASP A 20 10.44 -4.33 -5.33
CA ASP A 20 11.74 -3.68 -5.21
C ASP A 20 11.65 -2.49 -4.26
N LEU A 21 11.78 -2.76 -2.97
CA LEU A 21 11.65 -1.75 -1.92
C LEU A 21 12.75 -0.69 -1.99
N ASP A 22 13.94 -1.04 -2.48
CA ASP A 22 15.04 -0.09 -2.58
C ASP A 22 14.77 0.92 -3.69
N ALA A 23 14.27 0.47 -4.84
CA ALA A 23 13.95 1.36 -5.95
C ALA A 23 12.77 2.28 -5.63
N VAL A 24 11.84 1.85 -4.80
CA VAL A 24 10.67 2.66 -4.37
C VAL A 24 11.10 3.95 -3.70
N GLU A 25 12.23 3.96 -3.01
CA GLU A 25 12.73 5.16 -2.33
C GLU A 25 12.86 6.35 -3.27
N ASP A 26 13.21 6.13 -4.53
CA ASP A 26 13.34 7.20 -5.54
C ASP A 26 12.03 7.90 -5.86
N CYS A 27 10.90 7.29 -5.54
CA CYS A 27 9.58 7.90 -5.75
C CYS A 27 9.23 8.93 -4.67
N PHE A 28 9.97 8.96 -3.57
CA PHE A 28 9.70 9.82 -2.42
C PHE A 28 10.68 10.98 -2.34
N ALA A 29 10.15 12.16 -1.97
CA ALA A 29 10.98 13.34 -1.73
C ALA A 29 11.79 13.16 -0.44
N PRO A 30 12.95 13.84 -0.30
CA PRO A 30 13.65 13.87 0.97
C PRO A 30 12.73 14.39 2.09
N GLY A 31 12.72 13.71 3.22
CA GLY A 31 11.87 14.10 4.35
C GLY A 31 10.39 13.77 4.18
N ALA A 32 10.03 12.93 3.23
CA ALA A 32 8.65 12.51 3.00
C ALA A 32 8.03 11.90 4.26
N ILE A 33 6.74 12.18 4.47
CA ILE A 33 5.97 11.71 5.61
C ILE A 33 4.83 10.84 5.11
N VAL A 34 4.59 9.72 5.79
CA VAL A 34 3.50 8.80 5.45
C VAL A 34 2.55 8.66 6.64
N HIS A 35 1.26 8.77 6.34
CA HIS A 35 0.16 8.51 7.27
C HIS A 35 -0.45 7.17 6.88
N PHE A 36 -0.06 6.12 7.59
CA PHE A 36 -0.50 4.76 7.33
C PHE A 36 -1.60 4.39 8.34
N HIS A 37 -2.84 4.32 7.87
CA HIS A 37 -4.03 4.05 8.72
C HIS A 37 -4.10 5.03 9.89
N ASP A 38 -4.37 4.55 11.10
CA ASP A 38 -4.44 5.36 12.33
C ASP A 38 -3.09 5.48 13.04
N MET A 39 -2.02 4.97 12.43
CA MET A 39 -0.70 5.05 13.05
C MET A 39 -0.18 6.49 13.06
N PRO A 40 0.69 6.86 14.01
CA PRO A 40 1.35 8.16 13.96
C PRO A 40 2.09 8.36 12.64
N ALA A 41 2.18 9.60 12.19
CA ALA A 41 2.92 9.95 10.99
C ALA A 41 4.36 9.41 11.08
N MET A 42 4.83 8.83 9.99
CA MET A 42 6.13 8.17 9.97
C MET A 42 6.99 8.65 8.79
N PRO A 43 8.33 8.62 8.93
CA PRO A 43 9.23 8.88 7.80
C PRO A 43 9.19 7.70 6.83
N TYR A 44 9.69 7.93 5.61
CA TYR A 44 9.69 6.89 4.57
C TYR A 44 10.38 5.59 5.03
N MET A 45 11.49 5.67 5.78
CA MET A 45 12.21 4.47 6.21
C MET A 45 11.35 3.55 7.10
N ALA A 46 10.50 4.13 7.94
CA ALA A 46 9.55 3.33 8.73
C ALA A 46 8.47 2.72 7.85
N TYR A 47 7.98 3.47 6.87
CA TYR A 47 7.01 2.97 5.90
C TYR A 47 7.58 1.83 5.06
N LYS A 48 8.85 1.93 4.68
CA LYS A 48 9.57 0.86 3.98
C LYS A 48 9.56 -0.44 4.78
N GLN A 49 9.74 -0.36 6.10
CA GLN A 49 9.68 -1.53 6.98
C GLN A 49 8.27 -2.12 7.04
N VAL A 50 7.24 -1.28 7.05
CA VAL A 50 5.84 -1.74 6.95
C VAL A 50 5.63 -2.49 5.64
N GLY A 51 6.12 -1.95 4.54
CA GLY A 51 6.05 -2.59 3.22
C GLY A 51 6.76 -3.94 3.19
N ALA A 52 7.94 -4.02 3.80
CA ALA A 52 8.69 -5.28 3.89
C ALA A 52 7.93 -6.34 4.70
N MET A 53 7.24 -5.93 5.76
CA MET A 53 6.40 -6.83 6.57
C MET A 53 5.26 -7.42 5.72
N TYR A 54 4.57 -6.60 4.95
CA TYR A 54 3.48 -7.09 4.08
C TYR A 54 4.00 -7.97 2.95
N LEU A 55 5.14 -7.65 2.35
CA LEU A 55 5.76 -8.51 1.33
C LEU A 55 6.19 -9.85 1.90
N GLY A 56 6.67 -9.88 3.14
CA GLY A 56 7.00 -11.14 3.81
C GLY A 56 5.77 -11.99 4.08
N ALA A 57 4.64 -11.36 4.39
CA ALA A 57 3.37 -12.06 4.64
C ALA A 57 2.72 -12.53 3.33
N PHE A 58 2.83 -11.74 2.26
CA PHE A 58 2.22 -12.00 0.96
C PHE A 58 3.30 -11.91 -0.14
N PRO A 59 4.16 -12.95 -0.27
CA PRO A 59 5.28 -12.90 -1.23
C PRO A 59 4.86 -12.81 -2.70
N ASP A 60 3.64 -13.22 -3.02
CA ASP A 60 3.04 -13.14 -4.35
C ASP A 60 2.19 -11.89 -4.56
N MET A 61 2.41 -10.86 -3.74
CA MET A 61 1.62 -9.62 -3.78
C MET A 61 1.52 -9.06 -5.19
N GLY A 62 0.30 -8.62 -5.53
CA GLY A 62 0.00 -7.91 -6.77
C GLY A 62 -0.90 -6.72 -6.48
N VAL A 63 -1.02 -5.83 -7.44
CA VAL A 63 -1.87 -4.65 -7.33
C VAL A 63 -2.49 -4.30 -8.67
N VAL A 64 -3.75 -3.88 -8.63
CA VAL A 64 -4.47 -3.32 -9.77
C VAL A 64 -4.97 -1.93 -9.38
N ILE A 65 -4.61 -0.92 -10.18
CA ILE A 65 -5.15 0.42 -10.02
C ILE A 65 -6.52 0.45 -10.69
N GLU A 66 -7.57 0.65 -9.88
CA GLU A 66 -8.95 0.68 -10.38
C GLU A 66 -9.35 2.07 -10.85
N ASP A 67 -8.83 3.10 -10.20
CA ASP A 67 -9.18 4.48 -10.51
C ASP A 67 -8.06 5.39 -10.01
N GLN A 68 -7.81 6.48 -10.74
CA GLN A 68 -6.75 7.42 -10.39
C GLN A 68 -7.02 8.76 -11.04
N PHE A 69 -6.84 9.83 -10.29
CA PHE A 69 -6.93 11.18 -10.83
C PHE A 69 -5.99 12.13 -10.10
N GLU A 70 -5.64 13.22 -10.78
CA GLU A 70 -4.77 14.26 -10.24
C GLU A 70 -5.58 15.54 -10.03
N ALA A 71 -5.38 16.18 -8.89
CA ALA A 71 -6.01 17.45 -8.53
C ALA A 71 -4.96 18.35 -7.88
N GLY A 72 -4.51 19.36 -8.61
CA GLY A 72 -3.44 20.25 -8.16
C GLY A 72 -2.16 19.46 -7.92
N ASP A 73 -1.62 19.55 -6.72
CA ASP A 73 -0.41 18.84 -6.31
C ASP A 73 -0.67 17.45 -5.74
N LYS A 74 -1.90 16.94 -5.85
CA LYS A 74 -2.27 15.65 -5.29
C LYS A 74 -2.67 14.65 -6.36
N VAL A 75 -2.30 13.39 -6.13
CA VAL A 75 -2.75 12.25 -6.92
C VAL A 75 -3.56 11.34 -6.00
N VAL A 76 -4.78 11.02 -6.41
CA VAL A 76 -5.66 10.12 -5.66
C VAL A 76 -5.73 8.80 -6.41
N THR A 77 -5.53 7.70 -5.68
CA THR A 77 -5.53 6.36 -6.28
C THR A 77 -6.41 5.42 -5.48
N ARG A 78 -7.27 4.70 -6.18
CA ARG A 78 -8.04 3.58 -5.64
C ARG A 78 -7.47 2.30 -6.25
N ALA A 79 -6.99 1.40 -5.40
CA ALA A 79 -6.30 0.19 -5.83
C ALA A 79 -6.82 -1.04 -5.09
N VAL A 80 -6.62 -2.21 -5.70
CA VAL A 80 -6.90 -3.50 -5.08
C VAL A 80 -5.60 -4.28 -5.01
N TRP A 81 -5.23 -4.66 -3.80
CA TRP A 81 -4.07 -5.51 -3.53
C TRP A 81 -4.52 -6.96 -3.44
N SER A 82 -3.68 -7.87 -3.93
CA SER A 82 -3.91 -9.31 -3.88
C SER A 82 -2.70 -10.01 -3.29
N GLY A 83 -2.89 -11.20 -2.80
CA GLY A 83 -1.80 -12.04 -2.31
C GLY A 83 -2.32 -13.28 -1.62
N THR A 84 -1.39 -14.18 -1.30
CA THR A 84 -1.66 -15.40 -0.53
C THR A 84 -0.85 -15.34 0.76
N HIS A 85 -1.52 -15.54 1.88
CA HIS A 85 -0.92 -15.42 3.22
C HIS A 85 -0.05 -16.62 3.53
N THR A 86 1.21 -16.60 3.08
CA THR A 86 2.15 -17.71 3.25
C THR A 86 3.31 -17.40 4.20
N GLY A 87 3.44 -16.13 4.63
CA GLY A 87 4.37 -15.72 5.69
C GLY A 87 3.62 -15.11 6.87
N PRO A 88 4.26 -14.96 8.02
CA PRO A 88 3.58 -14.38 9.19
C PRO A 88 3.26 -12.90 8.94
N LEU A 89 2.09 -12.46 9.41
CA LEU A 89 1.68 -11.05 9.41
C LEU A 89 1.57 -10.62 10.87
N MET A 90 2.50 -9.78 11.33
CA MET A 90 2.62 -9.45 12.75
C MET A 90 2.67 -10.75 13.57
N ASN A 91 1.73 -10.97 14.49
CA ASN A 91 1.64 -12.22 15.27
C ASN A 91 0.62 -13.22 14.70
N ILE A 92 0.17 -13.02 13.47
CA ILE A 92 -0.75 -13.94 12.80
C ILE A 92 0.06 -14.95 12.00
N PRO A 93 0.01 -16.25 12.37
CA PRO A 93 0.71 -17.29 11.59
C PRO A 93 0.15 -17.40 10.17
N PRO A 94 0.93 -17.93 9.21
CA PRO A 94 0.46 -18.10 7.84
C PRO A 94 -0.83 -18.93 7.78
N THR A 95 -1.85 -18.40 7.10
CA THR A 95 -3.15 -19.08 6.95
C THR A 95 -3.27 -19.80 5.62
N GLY A 96 -2.42 -19.49 4.65
CA GLY A 96 -2.51 -20.01 3.28
C GLY A 96 -3.67 -19.45 2.48
N LYS A 97 -4.39 -18.46 3.01
CA LYS A 97 -5.60 -17.92 2.37
C LYS A 97 -5.27 -16.82 1.39
N PRO A 98 -5.96 -16.78 0.22
CA PRO A 98 -5.86 -15.65 -0.68
C PRO A 98 -6.64 -14.46 -0.14
N ILE A 99 -6.17 -13.24 -0.44
CA ILE A 99 -6.86 -12.01 -0.05
C ILE A 99 -6.97 -11.05 -1.22
N LEU A 100 -8.02 -10.23 -1.17
CA LEU A 100 -8.16 -9.03 -1.99
C LEU A 100 -8.44 -7.88 -1.02
N ASN A 101 -7.65 -6.82 -1.10
CA ASN A 101 -7.77 -5.71 -0.15
C ASN A 101 -7.84 -4.38 -0.88
N ASN A 102 -8.89 -3.61 -0.59
CA ASN A 102 -9.10 -2.29 -1.16
C ASN A 102 -8.26 -1.25 -0.45
N GLU A 103 -7.70 -0.32 -1.23
CA GLU A 103 -6.90 0.77 -0.73
C GLU A 103 -7.34 2.08 -1.37
N LEU A 104 -7.32 3.14 -0.57
CA LEU A 104 -7.49 4.50 -1.04
C LEU A 104 -6.29 5.32 -0.57
N CYS A 105 -5.63 6.00 -1.52
CA CYS A 105 -4.44 6.79 -1.23
C CYS A 105 -4.55 8.19 -1.78
N VAL A 106 -4.03 9.15 -1.02
CA VAL A 106 -3.77 10.50 -1.49
C VAL A 106 -2.28 10.76 -1.37
N ASP A 107 -1.65 11.12 -2.48
CA ASP A 107 -0.24 11.50 -2.51
C ASP A 107 -0.11 12.98 -2.83
N ARG A 108 0.52 13.75 -1.93
CA ARG A 108 0.88 15.14 -2.20
C ARG A 108 2.28 15.15 -2.81
N MET A 109 2.39 15.79 -3.96
CA MET A 109 3.61 15.78 -4.76
C MET A 109 4.38 17.08 -4.63
N ALA A 110 5.70 16.99 -4.66
CA ALA A 110 6.60 18.13 -4.69
C ALA A 110 7.80 17.78 -5.56
N GLY A 111 8.08 18.59 -6.57
CA GLY A 111 9.20 18.33 -7.50
C GLY A 111 9.09 17.00 -8.23
N GLY A 112 7.88 16.54 -8.51
CA GLY A 112 7.64 15.27 -9.18
C GLY A 112 7.84 14.04 -8.30
N LYS A 113 7.93 14.21 -6.99
CA LYS A 113 8.09 13.12 -6.01
C LYS A 113 7.04 13.20 -4.93
N ILE A 114 6.79 12.07 -4.26
CA ILE A 114 5.82 11.99 -3.17
C ILE A 114 6.42 12.66 -1.94
N ALA A 115 5.82 13.75 -1.49
CA ALA A 115 6.25 14.48 -0.30
C ALA A 115 5.46 14.07 0.94
N GLU A 116 4.20 13.67 0.75
CA GLU A 116 3.34 13.22 1.84
C GLU A 116 2.31 12.25 1.28
N ARG A 117 2.09 11.15 1.99
CA ARG A 117 1.17 10.09 1.55
C ARG A 117 0.19 9.77 2.67
N TRP A 118 -1.09 9.73 2.34
CA TRP A 118 -2.15 9.22 3.22
C TRP A 118 -2.69 7.93 2.61
N GLN A 119 -2.63 6.85 3.38
CA GLN A 119 -3.04 5.53 2.92
C GLN A 119 -4.05 4.91 3.88
N ILE A 120 -5.20 4.52 3.35
CA ILE A 120 -6.22 3.79 4.09
C ILE A 120 -6.55 2.53 3.33
N SER A 121 -6.49 1.39 4.01
CA SER A 121 -6.85 0.08 3.48
C SER A 121 -7.96 -0.51 4.33
N ASP A 122 -8.70 -1.47 3.77
CA ASP A 122 -9.78 -2.15 4.48
C ASP A 122 -9.21 -3.24 5.40
N SER A 123 -8.70 -2.82 6.55
CA SER A 123 -8.05 -3.73 7.51
C SER A 123 -9.04 -4.73 8.12
N LEU A 124 -10.28 -4.31 8.34
CA LEU A 124 -11.30 -5.22 8.86
C LEU A 124 -11.57 -6.37 7.88
N SER A 125 -11.75 -6.05 6.61
CA SER A 125 -11.95 -7.05 5.56
C SER A 125 -10.76 -8.01 5.48
N LEU A 126 -9.54 -7.49 5.56
CA LEU A 126 -8.33 -8.32 5.55
C LEU A 126 -8.35 -9.34 6.70
N MET A 127 -8.66 -8.90 7.90
CA MET A 127 -8.72 -9.80 9.07
C MET A 127 -9.83 -10.84 8.94
N GLN A 128 -10.96 -10.46 8.36
CA GLN A 128 -12.06 -11.40 8.07
C GLN A 128 -11.66 -12.43 7.03
N GLN A 129 -10.99 -12.02 5.97
CA GLN A 129 -10.51 -12.93 4.92
C GLN A 129 -9.48 -13.92 5.45
N LEU A 130 -8.64 -13.49 6.38
CA LEU A 130 -7.66 -14.37 7.03
C LEU A 130 -8.29 -15.28 8.09
N GLY A 131 -9.55 -15.03 8.46
CA GLY A 131 -10.25 -15.83 9.47
C GLY A 131 -9.90 -15.46 10.91
N VAL A 132 -9.19 -14.33 11.12
CA VAL A 132 -8.84 -13.84 12.46
C VAL A 132 -10.04 -13.22 13.16
N ILE A 133 -10.92 -12.59 12.36
CA ILE A 133 -12.17 -11.99 12.81
C ILE A 133 -13.30 -12.63 12.02
N PRO A 134 -14.47 -12.93 12.65
CA PRO A 134 -15.60 -13.51 11.90
C PRO A 134 -16.07 -12.62 10.76
N ALA A 135 -16.42 -13.24 9.63
CA ALA A 135 -17.05 -12.54 8.54
C ALA A 135 -18.46 -12.07 8.96
N PRO A 136 -18.94 -10.93 8.41
CA PRO A 136 -20.28 -10.46 8.77
C PRO A 136 -21.35 -11.44 8.26
N GLU A 137 -22.35 -11.70 9.10
CA GLU A 137 -23.47 -12.56 8.74
C GLU A 137 -24.39 -11.86 7.75
N GLY A 138 -24.88 -12.60 6.76
CA GLY A 138 -25.88 -12.09 5.81
C GLY A 138 -25.36 -11.08 4.80
N MET A 139 -24.07 -10.97 4.60
CA MET A 139 -23.48 -10.03 3.65
C MET A 139 -22.77 -10.77 2.52
#